data_dd9a52a221a77f1d1a9f8d6d58cbaa75
#
_entry.id   dd9a52a221a77f1d1a9f8d6d58cbaa75
#
_cell.length_a   1.000
_cell.length_b   1.000
_cell.length_c   1.000
_cell.angle_alpha   90.00
_cell.angle_beta   90.00
_cell.angle_gamma   90.00
#
_symmetry.space_group_name_H-M   'P 1'
#
loop_
_entity.id
_entity.type
_entity.pdbx_description
1 polymer ?
#
loop_
_entity_poly.entity_id
_entity_poly.type
_entity_poly.pdbx_seq_one_letter_code
_entity_poly.pdbx_strand_id
1 'polypeptide(L)'
;YREYYESLLGLPEFMVSSLNLQNYINEDVITCGYITTAYRRRISTGFKIDLKLEDWDGSLSVIAYNRQAEQFGDILKPGNIVMIRGRVIHYADSNTTYVRLDDADIAHKHPSHESLIFVEPTAVPSVTAFIRQQIEKSIGDGWRSRVHIVTNKKVTSTFNAVDSVGLRKVKDLPGVLHILSPGIVF
;
A
#
# COMPACT_ATOMS: atom_id res chain seq x y z
N TYR A 1 1.57 -2.46 -6.14
CA TYR A 1 0.84 -1.43 -5.36
C TYR A 1 0.53 -0.22 -6.26
N ARG A 2 1.46 0.26 -7.07
CA ARG A 2 1.25 1.43 -7.94
C ARG A 2 0.04 1.21 -8.85
N GLU A 3 0.04 0.15 -9.65
CA GLU A 3 -1.07 -0.17 -10.56
C GLU A 3 -2.39 -0.44 -9.83
N TYR A 4 -2.30 -0.96 -8.62
CA TYR A 4 -3.43 -1.21 -7.74
C TYR A 4 -4.04 0.09 -7.23
N TYR A 5 -3.24 0.98 -6.70
CA TYR A 5 -3.72 2.26 -6.19
C TYR A 5 -4.22 3.16 -7.31
N GLU A 6 -3.56 3.16 -8.46
CA GLU A 6 -4.02 3.87 -9.66
C GLU A 6 -5.40 3.38 -10.11
N SER A 7 -5.69 2.08 -9.99
CA SER A 7 -6.98 1.51 -10.41
C SER A 7 -8.11 1.71 -9.41
N LEU A 8 -7.83 1.71 -8.12
CA LEU A 8 -8.84 1.84 -7.06
C LEU A 8 -9.16 3.27 -6.68
N LEU A 9 -8.21 4.15 -6.75
CA LEU A 9 -8.33 5.50 -6.22
C LEU A 9 -8.35 6.58 -7.32
N GLY A 10 -8.26 6.18 -8.59
CA GLY A 10 -8.13 7.13 -9.69
C GLY A 10 -6.89 8.00 -9.52
N LEU A 11 -5.82 7.44 -8.92
CA LEU A 11 -4.61 8.18 -8.64
C LEU A 11 -3.89 8.56 -9.93
N PRO A 12 -3.30 9.75 -9.97
CA PRO A 12 -2.63 10.25 -11.15
C PRO A 12 -1.40 9.39 -11.50
N GLU A 13 -1.04 9.44 -12.76
CA GLU A 13 0.11 8.74 -13.38
C GLU A 13 1.48 9.08 -12.76
N PHE A 14 1.53 9.87 -11.68
CA PHE A 14 2.75 10.50 -11.13
C PHE A 14 3.15 10.02 -9.74
N MET A 15 2.80 8.80 -9.36
CA MET A 15 3.36 8.26 -8.12
C MET A 15 4.84 7.97 -8.32
N VAL A 16 5.66 8.65 -7.53
CA VAL A 16 7.12 8.49 -7.56
C VAL A 16 7.51 7.40 -6.58
N SER A 17 8.24 6.41 -7.06
CA SER A 17 8.82 5.36 -6.21
C SER A 17 10.11 5.83 -5.55
N SER A 18 10.52 5.11 -4.50
CA SER A 18 11.78 5.35 -3.78
C SER A 18 13.00 5.35 -4.69
N LEU A 19 13.03 4.49 -5.71
CA LEU A 19 14.12 4.38 -6.68
C LEU A 19 14.28 5.66 -7.52
N ASN A 20 13.18 6.33 -7.84
CA ASN A 20 13.16 7.47 -8.74
C ASN A 20 13.15 8.82 -8.02
N LEU A 21 13.11 8.84 -6.68
CA LEU A 21 12.94 10.05 -5.89
C LEU A 21 14.00 11.13 -6.19
N GLN A 22 15.24 10.73 -6.47
CA GLN A 22 16.32 11.67 -6.76
C GLN A 22 16.13 12.47 -8.07
N ASN A 23 15.29 11.97 -8.97
CA ASN A 23 14.99 12.66 -10.23
C ASN A 23 14.03 13.85 -10.05
N TYR A 24 13.42 13.97 -8.87
CA TYR A 24 12.37 14.95 -8.56
C TYR A 24 12.80 15.95 -7.48
N ILE A 25 14.10 16.20 -7.31
CA ILE A 25 14.60 17.15 -6.31
C ILE A 25 14.00 18.53 -6.54
N ASN A 26 13.43 19.13 -5.46
CA ASN A 26 12.70 20.39 -5.43
C ASN A 26 11.32 20.36 -6.15
N GLU A 27 10.84 19.21 -6.54
CA GLU A 27 9.50 19.04 -7.12
C GLU A 27 8.51 18.51 -6.06
N ASP A 28 7.24 18.79 -6.30
CA ASP A 28 6.14 18.24 -5.52
C ASP A 28 5.78 16.86 -6.10
N VAL A 29 5.73 15.87 -5.24
CA VAL A 29 5.50 14.47 -5.63
C VAL A 29 4.37 13.85 -4.82
N ILE A 30 3.79 12.80 -5.38
CA ILE A 30 2.91 11.87 -4.66
C ILE A 30 3.65 10.54 -4.59
N THR A 31 3.71 9.96 -3.40
CA THR A 31 4.26 8.63 -3.17
C THR A 31 3.35 7.84 -2.24
N CYS A 32 3.46 6.52 -2.30
CA CYS A 32 2.70 5.63 -1.44
C CYS A 32 3.61 4.55 -0.88
N GLY A 33 3.40 4.15 0.34
CA GLY A 33 4.19 3.08 0.93
C GLY A 33 3.69 2.66 2.31
N TYR A 34 4.28 1.58 2.79
CA TYR A 34 4.08 1.04 4.13
C TYR A 34 5.01 1.74 5.11
N ILE A 35 4.49 2.26 6.21
CA ILE A 35 5.31 2.86 7.26
C ILE A 35 5.97 1.77 8.08
N THR A 36 7.28 1.62 7.93
CA THR A 36 8.09 0.69 8.74
C THR A 36 8.49 1.29 10.08
N THR A 37 8.82 2.59 10.08
CA THR A 37 9.17 3.32 11.30
C THR A 37 8.58 4.71 11.29
N ALA A 38 8.19 5.19 12.49
CA ALA A 38 7.76 6.56 12.73
C ALA A 38 8.33 7.02 14.07
N TYR A 39 9.16 8.04 14.02
CA TYR A 39 9.81 8.58 15.21
C TYR A 39 9.41 10.04 15.43
N ARG A 40 8.57 10.27 16.44
CA ARG A 40 8.15 11.63 16.82
C ARG A 40 9.12 12.21 17.84
N ARG A 41 9.59 13.41 17.59
CA ARG A 41 10.45 14.16 18.52
C ARG A 41 10.08 15.63 18.61
N ARG A 42 10.40 16.24 19.73
CA ARG A 42 10.28 17.68 19.93
C ARG A 42 11.49 18.38 19.33
N ILE A 43 11.25 19.47 18.63
CA ILE A 43 12.26 20.39 18.11
C ILE A 43 11.99 21.81 18.63
N SER A 44 12.91 22.75 18.42
CA SER A 44 12.76 24.14 18.91
C SER A 44 11.50 24.84 18.41
N THR A 45 11.02 24.47 17.22
CA THR A 45 9.84 25.07 16.56
C THR A 45 8.57 24.26 16.72
N GLY A 46 8.55 23.16 17.51
CA GLY A 46 7.38 22.31 17.70
C GLY A 46 7.70 20.82 17.67
N PHE A 47 7.05 20.06 16.80
CA PHE A 47 7.24 18.62 16.65
C PHE A 47 7.70 18.27 15.24
N LYS A 48 8.45 17.17 15.16
CA LYS A 48 8.86 16.55 13.93
C LYS A 48 8.57 15.05 13.99
N ILE A 49 8.10 14.47 12.89
CA ILE A 49 7.98 13.03 12.73
C ILE A 49 8.91 12.63 11.58
N ASP A 50 9.88 11.80 11.87
CA ASP A 50 10.74 11.14 10.89
C ASP A 50 10.13 9.78 10.56
N LEU A 51 9.79 9.55 9.30
CA LEU A 51 9.16 8.33 8.80
C LEU A 51 10.07 7.60 7.84
N LYS A 52 10.00 6.28 7.85
CA LYS A 52 10.52 5.44 6.79
C LYS A 52 9.36 4.72 6.13
N LEU A 53 9.21 4.93 4.85
CA LEU A 53 8.25 4.24 3.99
C LEU A 53 8.97 3.19 3.17
N GLU A 54 8.35 2.04 3.02
CA GLU A 54 8.77 1.02 2.06
C GLU A 54 7.74 0.92 0.94
N ASP A 55 8.23 0.94 -0.28
CA ASP A 55 7.50 0.64 -1.50
C ASP A 55 8.11 -0.60 -2.18
N TRP A 56 7.78 -0.88 -3.44
CA TRP A 56 8.34 -2.03 -4.16
C TRP A 56 9.81 -1.92 -4.48
N ASP A 57 10.26 -0.69 -4.69
CA ASP A 57 11.58 -0.42 -5.22
C ASP A 57 12.59 -0.21 -4.10
N GLY A 58 12.11 -0.06 -2.86
CA GLY A 58 12.98 0.14 -1.72
C GLY A 58 12.34 0.93 -0.60
N SER A 59 13.09 1.84 -0.01
CA SER A 59 12.63 2.68 1.09
C SER A 59 12.97 4.14 0.88
N LEU A 60 12.07 5.01 1.29
CA LEU A 60 12.29 6.45 1.29
C LEU A 60 12.02 7.07 2.66
N SER A 61 12.65 8.20 2.91
CA SER A 61 12.42 8.97 4.13
C SER A 61 11.38 10.05 3.89
N VAL A 62 10.46 10.22 4.84
CA VAL A 62 9.50 11.32 4.85
C VAL A 62 9.61 12.06 6.16
N ILE A 63 9.49 13.37 6.11
CA ILE A 63 9.56 14.22 7.30
C ILE A 63 8.32 15.11 7.37
N ALA A 64 7.59 14.98 8.47
CA ALA A 64 6.49 15.87 8.83
C ALA A 64 6.95 16.87 9.90
N TYR A 65 6.69 18.15 9.70
CA TYR A 65 7.05 19.20 10.65
C TYR A 65 5.79 19.83 11.25
N ASN A 66 5.88 20.27 12.51
CA ASN A 66 4.91 21.14 13.20
C ASN A 66 3.45 20.77 12.89
N ARG A 67 2.79 21.62 12.12
CA ARG A 67 1.38 21.48 11.75
C ARG A 67 1.08 20.11 11.11
N GLN A 68 1.92 19.65 10.18
CA GLN A 68 1.72 18.34 9.53
C GLN A 68 1.93 17.20 10.52
N ALA A 69 2.90 17.31 11.43
CA ALA A 69 3.15 16.31 12.46
C ALA A 69 1.98 16.22 13.47
N GLU A 70 1.29 17.33 13.72
CA GLU A 70 0.09 17.36 14.56
C GLU A 70 -1.14 16.85 13.81
N GLN A 71 -1.38 17.37 12.61
CA GLN A 71 -2.55 17.05 11.79
C GLN A 71 -2.61 15.56 11.40
N PHE A 72 -1.48 15.01 10.99
CA PHE A 72 -1.41 13.64 10.44
C PHE A 72 -0.82 12.61 11.41
N GLY A 73 -0.45 13.00 12.62
CA GLY A 73 0.22 12.12 13.58
C GLY A 73 -0.51 10.81 13.87
N ASP A 74 -1.83 10.81 13.76
CA ASP A 74 -2.64 9.59 13.99
C ASP A 74 -2.59 8.59 12.85
N ILE A 75 -2.35 9.03 11.62
CA ILE A 75 -2.21 8.15 10.46
C ILE A 75 -0.74 7.81 10.16
N LEU A 76 0.20 8.63 10.61
CA LEU A 76 1.64 8.43 10.43
C LEU A 76 2.22 7.45 11.46
N LYS A 77 1.67 6.24 11.53
CA LYS A 77 2.08 5.20 12.48
C LYS A 77 2.62 3.98 11.75
N PRO A 78 3.62 3.29 12.34
CA PRO A 78 4.09 2.02 11.77
C PRO A 78 2.94 1.04 11.56
N GLY A 79 2.97 0.35 10.45
CA GLY A 79 1.91 -0.58 10.05
C GLY A 79 0.86 -0.01 9.09
N ASN A 80 0.76 1.31 8.98
CA ASN A 80 -0.16 1.93 8.03
C ASN A 80 0.45 2.00 6.62
N ILE A 81 -0.40 1.85 5.62
CA ILE A 81 -0.08 2.19 4.25
C ILE A 81 -0.65 3.58 3.98
N VAL A 82 0.21 4.49 3.59
CA VAL A 82 -0.16 5.90 3.42
C VAL A 82 0.17 6.39 2.03
N MET A 83 -0.67 7.28 1.54
CA MET A 83 -0.37 8.14 0.41
C MET A 83 0.15 9.46 0.94
N ILE A 84 1.30 9.88 0.45
CA ILE A 84 2.01 11.08 0.87
C ILE A 84 2.10 12.02 -0.31
N ARG A 85 1.72 13.27 -0.10
CA ARG A 85 2.06 14.38 -1.00
C ARG A 85 3.07 15.29 -0.29
N GLY A 86 4.11 15.65 -0.99
CA GLY A 86 5.14 16.53 -0.43
C GLY A 86 6.21 16.90 -1.43
N ARG A 87 7.14 17.70 -0.98
CA ARG A 87 8.26 18.19 -1.78
C ARG A 87 9.51 17.37 -1.52
N VAL A 88 10.19 16.96 -2.57
CA VAL A 88 11.48 16.28 -2.48
C VAL A 88 12.57 17.29 -2.12
N ILE A 89 13.25 17.03 -1.01
CA ILE A 89 14.35 17.83 -0.51
C ILE A 89 15.64 16.99 -0.54
N HIS A 90 16.72 17.60 -1.01
CA HIS A 90 18.03 17.00 -1.00
C HIS A 90 18.99 17.88 -0.20
N TYR A 91 19.66 17.29 0.78
CA TYR A 91 20.75 17.91 1.51
C TYR A 91 22.08 17.43 0.96
N ALA A 92 22.80 18.32 0.28
CA ALA A 92 24.08 18.00 -0.32
C ALA A 92 25.13 17.59 0.71
N ASP A 93 25.18 18.25 1.88
CA ASP A 93 26.16 17.98 2.94
C ASP A 93 26.08 16.58 3.51
N SER A 94 24.88 16.00 3.59
CA SER A 94 24.66 14.63 4.11
C SER A 94 24.32 13.63 3.02
N ASN A 95 24.24 14.07 1.76
CA ASN A 95 23.76 13.27 0.62
C ASN A 95 22.43 12.56 0.92
N THR A 96 21.52 13.25 1.59
CA THR A 96 20.25 12.68 2.04
C THR A 96 19.10 13.28 1.26
N THR A 97 18.29 12.42 0.64
CA THR A 97 17.05 12.82 -0.04
C THR A 97 15.84 12.33 0.76
N TYR A 98 14.86 13.19 0.96
CA TYR A 98 13.62 12.85 1.65
C TYR A 98 12.43 13.65 1.08
N VAL A 99 11.23 13.21 1.38
CA VAL A 99 10.00 13.97 1.08
C VAL A 99 9.60 14.78 2.32
N ARG A 100 9.54 16.10 2.18
CA ARG A 100 8.91 16.94 3.19
C ARG A 100 7.39 16.84 3.02
N LEU A 101 6.71 16.36 4.04
CA LEU A 101 5.27 16.15 4.03
C LEU A 101 4.51 17.46 3.91
N ASP A 102 3.60 17.55 2.98
CA ASP A 102 2.58 18.60 2.88
C ASP A 102 1.20 18.06 3.22
N ASP A 103 0.88 16.84 2.76
CA ASP A 103 -0.41 16.17 2.97
C ASP A 103 -0.24 14.66 3.06
N ALA A 104 -1.12 13.99 3.81
CA ALA A 104 -1.13 12.54 3.93
C ALA A 104 -2.55 12.02 4.05
N ASP A 105 -2.82 10.91 3.41
CA ASP A 105 -4.02 10.13 3.62
C ASP A 105 -3.67 8.66 3.84
N ILE A 106 -4.52 7.94 4.55
CA ILE A 106 -4.42 6.49 4.60
C ILE A 106 -4.83 5.98 3.23
N ALA A 107 -3.84 5.49 2.47
CA ALA A 107 -4.06 4.90 1.17
C ALA A 107 -4.94 3.65 1.29
N HIS A 108 -4.94 3.06 2.46
CA HIS A 108 -5.81 1.99 2.86
C HIS A 108 -6.21 2.19 4.32
N LYS A 109 -7.43 2.64 4.56
CA LYS A 109 -8.10 2.33 5.83
C LYS A 109 -8.23 0.83 5.82
N HIS A 110 -7.37 0.14 6.61
CA HIS A 110 -7.55 -1.27 6.81
C HIS A 110 -9.04 -1.65 6.77
N PRO A 111 -9.55 -2.16 5.69
CA PRO A 111 -10.49 -3.22 5.87
C PRO A 111 -9.56 -4.36 6.23
N SER A 112 -9.53 -4.72 7.49
CA SER A 112 -8.78 -5.83 8.03
C SER A 112 -8.98 -7.14 7.24
N HIS A 113 -9.61 -7.07 6.08
CA HIS A 113 -10.17 -8.23 5.40
C HIS A 113 -10.38 -8.06 3.88
N GLU A 114 -9.59 -7.23 3.18
CA GLU A 114 -9.65 -7.20 1.71
C GLU A 114 -8.35 -7.73 1.10
N SER A 115 -8.48 -8.60 0.13
CA SER A 115 -7.37 -9.19 -0.60
C SER A 115 -7.58 -9.02 -2.10
N LEU A 116 -6.50 -8.85 -2.83
CA LEU A 116 -6.53 -8.72 -4.27
C LEU A 116 -5.76 -9.85 -4.90
N ILE A 117 -6.37 -10.45 -5.90
CA ILE A 117 -5.76 -11.51 -6.70
C ILE A 117 -5.65 -11.00 -8.12
N PHE A 118 -4.42 -10.76 -8.55
CA PHE A 118 -4.10 -10.38 -9.92
C PHE A 118 -3.99 -11.65 -10.75
N VAL A 119 -4.76 -11.70 -11.82
CA VAL A 119 -4.83 -12.89 -12.69
C VAL A 119 -4.73 -12.51 -14.16
N GLU A 120 -4.22 -13.44 -14.96
CA GLU A 120 -4.35 -13.36 -16.40
C GLU A 120 -5.82 -13.41 -16.81
N PRO A 121 -6.25 -12.68 -17.86
CA PRO A 121 -7.65 -12.68 -18.31
C PRO A 121 -8.21 -14.07 -18.57
N THR A 122 -7.40 -14.97 -19.09
CA THR A 122 -7.75 -16.37 -19.40
C THR A 122 -7.97 -17.22 -18.15
N ALA A 123 -7.36 -16.86 -17.02
CA ALA A 123 -7.45 -17.60 -15.76
C ALA A 123 -8.64 -17.17 -14.88
N VAL A 124 -9.32 -16.08 -15.20
CA VAL A 124 -10.45 -15.57 -14.40
C VAL A 124 -11.52 -16.63 -14.12
N PRO A 125 -12.00 -17.43 -15.10
CA PRO A 125 -13.04 -18.43 -14.83
C PRO A 125 -12.58 -19.51 -13.84
N SER A 126 -11.37 -20.05 -14.01
CA SER A 126 -10.82 -21.11 -13.15
C SER A 126 -10.56 -20.63 -11.73
N VAL A 127 -9.96 -19.44 -11.57
CA VAL A 127 -9.72 -18.82 -10.27
C VAL A 127 -11.01 -18.49 -9.57
N THR A 128 -12.00 -17.95 -10.29
CA THR A 128 -13.36 -17.69 -9.77
C THR A 128 -14.03 -18.95 -9.24
N ALA A 129 -14.00 -20.03 -10.03
CA ALA A 129 -14.59 -21.32 -9.63
C ALA A 129 -13.91 -21.88 -8.39
N PHE A 130 -12.59 -21.82 -8.33
CA PHE A 130 -11.82 -22.27 -7.17
C PHE A 130 -12.16 -21.48 -5.90
N ILE A 131 -12.22 -20.14 -6.00
CA ILE A 131 -12.57 -19.28 -4.85
C ILE A 131 -13.98 -19.61 -4.34
N ARG A 132 -14.97 -19.77 -5.21
CA ARG A 132 -16.31 -20.18 -4.82
C ARG A 132 -16.31 -21.52 -4.05
N GLN A 133 -15.57 -22.49 -4.54
CA GLN A 133 -15.43 -23.78 -3.86
C GLN A 133 -14.75 -23.66 -2.48
N GLN A 134 -13.79 -22.73 -2.31
CA GLN A 134 -13.18 -22.50 -0.99
C GLN A 134 -14.15 -21.82 -0.03
N ILE A 135 -14.98 -20.88 -0.51
CA ILE A 135 -16.02 -20.24 0.32
C ILE A 135 -17.02 -21.27 0.83
N GLU A 136 -17.48 -22.17 -0.03
CA GLU A 136 -18.43 -23.22 0.32
C GLU A 136 -17.87 -24.21 1.36
N LYS A 137 -16.55 -24.46 1.32
CA LYS A 137 -15.85 -25.34 2.25
C LYS A 137 -15.44 -24.66 3.56
N SER A 138 -15.46 -23.35 3.60
CA SER A 138 -15.00 -22.55 4.75
C SER A 138 -16.09 -22.48 5.81
N ILE A 139 -16.23 -23.54 6.59
CA ILE A 139 -17.16 -23.62 7.74
C ILE A 139 -16.31 -23.36 8.99
N GLY A 140 -16.32 -22.11 9.49
CA GLY A 140 -15.61 -21.79 10.74
C GLY A 140 -15.55 -20.29 11.03
N ASP A 141 -15.28 -19.95 12.30
CA ASP A 141 -15.17 -18.58 12.82
C ASP A 141 -13.79 -17.95 12.57
N GLY A 142 -13.06 -18.41 11.56
CA GLY A 142 -11.75 -17.90 11.21
C GLY A 142 -11.78 -16.52 10.52
N TRP A 143 -10.61 -15.88 10.45
CA TRP A 143 -10.39 -14.64 9.72
C TRP A 143 -10.80 -14.82 8.25
N ARG A 144 -11.66 -13.95 7.77
CA ARG A 144 -12.20 -13.98 6.41
C ARG A 144 -11.91 -12.68 5.68
N SER A 145 -11.44 -12.81 4.46
CA SER A 145 -11.13 -11.68 3.59
C SER A 145 -12.18 -11.49 2.52
N ARG A 146 -12.49 -10.24 2.21
CA ARG A 146 -13.15 -9.90 0.95
C ARG A 146 -12.08 -9.97 -0.14
N VAL A 147 -12.35 -10.73 -1.19
CA VAL A 147 -11.39 -11.01 -2.26
C VAL A 147 -11.86 -10.37 -3.56
N HIS A 148 -10.98 -9.62 -4.18
CA HIS A 148 -11.21 -9.03 -5.49
C HIS A 148 -10.30 -9.68 -6.52
N ILE A 149 -10.88 -10.16 -7.62
CA ILE A 149 -10.11 -10.58 -8.78
C ILE A 149 -9.86 -9.39 -9.67
N VAL A 150 -8.59 -9.14 -9.97
CA VAL A 150 -8.13 -8.03 -10.79
C VAL A 150 -7.48 -8.56 -12.06
N THR A 151 -7.95 -8.09 -13.20
CA THR A 151 -7.33 -8.35 -14.51
C THR A 151 -7.39 -7.10 -15.37
N ASN A 152 -6.37 -6.87 -16.19
CA ASN A 152 -6.29 -5.68 -17.04
C ASN A 152 -6.59 -4.36 -16.31
N LYS A 153 -6.06 -4.23 -15.08
CA LYS A 153 -6.23 -3.04 -14.21
C LYS A 153 -7.69 -2.78 -13.76
N LYS A 154 -8.58 -3.78 -13.84
CA LYS A 154 -9.96 -3.65 -13.41
C LYS A 154 -10.33 -4.80 -12.47
N VAL A 155 -11.14 -4.48 -11.45
CA VAL A 155 -11.79 -5.49 -10.63
C VAL A 155 -12.89 -6.16 -11.46
N THR A 156 -12.77 -7.47 -11.65
CA THR A 156 -13.72 -8.25 -12.45
C THR A 156 -14.72 -9.02 -11.61
N SER A 157 -14.34 -9.39 -10.39
CA SER A 157 -15.18 -10.13 -9.47
C SER A 157 -14.82 -9.83 -8.02
N THR A 158 -15.82 -9.86 -7.15
CA THR A 158 -15.64 -9.70 -5.70
C THR A 158 -16.33 -10.85 -4.98
N PHE A 159 -15.63 -11.42 -4.00
CA PHE A 159 -16.12 -12.50 -3.15
C PHE A 159 -15.98 -12.12 -1.68
N ASN A 160 -16.93 -12.53 -0.86
CA ASN A 160 -16.87 -12.36 0.58
C ASN A 160 -16.48 -13.68 1.24
N ALA A 161 -15.77 -13.59 2.36
CA ALA A 161 -15.52 -14.71 3.26
C ALA A 161 -14.56 -15.81 2.75
N VAL A 162 -13.46 -15.44 2.10
CA VAL A 162 -12.34 -16.36 1.83
C VAL A 162 -11.37 -16.34 3.01
N ASP A 163 -11.06 -17.49 3.57
CA ASP A 163 -10.08 -17.63 4.65
C ASP A 163 -8.63 -17.60 4.16
N SER A 164 -7.69 -17.48 5.09
CA SER A 164 -6.26 -17.41 4.77
C SER A 164 -5.72 -18.69 4.12
N VAL A 165 -6.31 -19.84 4.42
CA VAL A 165 -5.91 -21.12 3.85
C VAL A 165 -6.34 -21.20 2.39
N GLY A 166 -7.55 -20.77 2.09
CA GLY A 166 -8.05 -20.65 0.72
C GLY A 166 -7.21 -19.71 -0.12
N LEU A 167 -6.84 -18.54 0.41
CA LEU A 167 -5.99 -17.57 -0.29
C LEU A 167 -4.60 -18.12 -0.61
N ARG A 168 -3.96 -18.84 0.31
CA ARG A 168 -2.67 -19.47 0.05
C ARG A 168 -2.73 -20.48 -1.10
N LYS A 169 -3.81 -21.25 -1.19
CA LYS A 169 -4.00 -22.22 -2.26
C LYS A 169 -4.25 -21.57 -3.62
N VAL A 170 -4.87 -20.38 -3.62
CA VAL A 170 -5.11 -19.61 -4.86
C VAL A 170 -3.80 -19.19 -5.51
N LYS A 171 -2.75 -18.90 -4.71
CA LYS A 171 -1.44 -18.48 -5.22
C LYS A 171 -0.84 -19.48 -6.22
N ASP A 172 -1.06 -20.77 -5.99
CA ASP A 172 -0.47 -21.85 -6.78
C ASP A 172 -1.29 -22.20 -8.05
N LEU A 173 -2.39 -21.47 -8.29
CA LEU A 173 -3.21 -21.70 -9.48
C LEU A 173 -2.56 -21.12 -10.73
N PRO A 174 -2.64 -21.81 -11.87
CA PRO A 174 -2.17 -21.29 -13.15
C PRO A 174 -2.82 -19.96 -13.51
N GLY A 175 -2.00 -19.01 -13.95
CA GLY A 175 -2.45 -17.67 -14.34
C GLY A 175 -2.72 -16.71 -13.20
N VAL A 176 -2.46 -17.09 -11.95
CA VAL A 176 -2.38 -16.15 -10.82
C VAL A 176 -1.01 -15.47 -10.85
N LEU A 177 -1.00 -14.17 -11.05
CA LEU A 177 0.20 -13.36 -11.18
C LEU A 177 0.72 -12.91 -9.81
N HIS A 178 -0.19 -12.47 -8.95
CA HIS A 178 0.15 -11.94 -7.64
C HIS A 178 -1.06 -11.92 -6.71
N ILE A 179 -0.80 -12.00 -5.38
CA ILE A 179 -1.83 -11.83 -4.34
C ILE A 179 -1.33 -10.79 -3.35
N LEU A 180 -2.16 -9.79 -3.10
CA LEU A 180 -2.00 -8.82 -2.03
C LEU A 180 -3.03 -9.10 -0.96
N SER A 181 -2.57 -9.41 0.24
CA SER A 181 -3.45 -9.64 1.37
C SER A 181 -2.80 -9.08 2.63
N PRO A 182 -3.41 -8.08 3.28
CA PRO A 182 -2.88 -7.54 4.51
C PRO A 182 -2.79 -8.62 5.59
N GLY A 183 -1.62 -8.73 6.23
CA GLY A 183 -1.39 -9.68 7.33
C GLY A 183 -1.18 -11.14 6.92
N ILE A 184 -1.14 -11.45 5.63
CA ILE A 184 -0.77 -12.79 5.14
C ILE A 184 0.54 -12.68 4.37
N VAL A 185 1.55 -13.37 4.88
CA VAL A 185 2.81 -13.58 4.15
C VAL A 185 2.63 -14.84 3.30
N PHE A 186 2.87 -14.68 1.99
CA PHE A 186 2.76 -15.77 1.00
C PHE A 186 4.12 -16.36 0.65
#